data_5edc6fb74f630f4ee38cc4b53cca6790
#
_entry.id   5edc6fb74f630f4ee38cc4b53cca6790
#
_cell.length_a   1.000
_cell.length_b   1.000
_cell.length_c   1.000
_cell.angle_alpha   90.00
_cell.angle_beta   90.00
_cell.angle_gamma   90.00
#
_symmetry.space_group_name_H-M   'P 1'
#
loop_
_entity.id
_entity.type
_entity.pdbx_description
1 polymer ?
#
loop_
_entity_poly.entity_id
_entity_poly.type
_entity_poly.pdbx_seq_one_letter_code
_entity_poly.pdbx_strand_id
1 'polypeptide(L)'
;MKIYNTLTKRKEEFVPVEPGKVKMYVCGPTVYNFIHIGNARPMIVFDTVRRYFEYKGYDVNYVSNFTDVDDKIIKKAIEEGVDAETISKRYIAECKKDMEGMNIEPATKNPLATEETVSYTHLR
;
A
#
# COMPACT_ATOMS: atom_id res chain seq x y z
N MET A 1 -14.14 5.70 18.23
CA MET A 1 -14.24 4.74 17.11
C MET A 1 -13.56 3.43 17.50
N LYS A 2 -14.21 2.29 17.27
CA LYS A 2 -13.66 0.98 17.65
C LYS A 2 -13.12 0.24 16.43
N ILE A 3 -11.91 -0.30 16.57
CA ILE A 3 -11.23 -1.10 15.53
C ILE A 3 -10.93 -2.47 16.12
N TYR A 4 -11.06 -3.52 15.29
CA TYR A 4 -10.65 -4.87 15.69
C TYR A 4 -9.11 -4.95 15.74
N ASN A 5 -8.58 -5.29 16.91
CA ASN A 5 -7.16 -5.48 17.11
C ASN A 5 -6.83 -6.98 17.05
N THR A 6 -6.06 -7.38 16.05
CA THR A 6 -5.68 -8.79 15.88
C THR A 6 -4.81 -9.32 17.02
N LEU A 7 -4.01 -8.46 17.67
CA LEU A 7 -3.16 -8.84 18.79
C LEU A 7 -3.99 -9.24 20.01
N THR A 8 -5.00 -8.44 20.34
CA THR A 8 -5.88 -8.67 21.51
C THR A 8 -7.13 -9.48 21.17
N LYS A 9 -7.39 -9.73 19.85
CA LYS A 9 -8.54 -10.46 19.31
C LYS A 9 -9.90 -9.87 19.69
N ARG A 10 -9.99 -8.56 19.86
CA ARG A 10 -11.24 -7.85 20.22
C ARG A 10 -11.31 -6.46 19.58
N LYS A 11 -12.52 -5.90 19.57
CA LYS A 11 -12.74 -4.50 19.16
C LYS A 11 -12.39 -3.58 20.32
N GLU A 12 -11.48 -2.65 20.08
CA GLU A 12 -10.99 -1.68 21.05
C GLU A 12 -11.20 -0.26 20.54
N GLU A 13 -11.28 0.71 21.47
CA GLU A 13 -11.24 2.11 21.08
C GLU A 13 -9.92 2.42 20.41
N PHE A 14 -10.03 3.12 19.27
CA PHE A 14 -8.84 3.62 18.58
C PHE A 14 -8.25 4.79 19.37
N VAL A 15 -7.01 4.62 19.80
CA VAL A 15 -6.23 5.67 20.47
C VAL A 15 -4.99 5.93 19.62
N PRO A 16 -4.85 7.11 18.99
CA PRO A 16 -3.67 7.43 18.20
C PRO A 16 -2.43 7.58 19.07
N VAL A 17 -1.26 7.21 18.56
CA VAL A 17 0.03 7.39 19.27
C VAL A 17 0.32 8.87 19.50
N GLU A 18 0.02 9.72 18.52
CA GLU A 18 0.08 11.18 18.63
C GLU A 18 -1.35 11.75 18.57
N PRO A 19 -1.77 12.59 19.53
CA PRO A 19 -3.09 13.19 19.49
C PRO A 19 -3.35 13.92 18.16
N GLY A 20 -4.51 13.65 17.56
CA GLY A 20 -4.92 14.26 16.30
C GLY A 20 -4.26 13.69 15.03
N LYS A 21 -3.32 12.75 15.15
CA LYS A 21 -2.62 12.16 14.00
C LYS A 21 -2.87 10.67 13.88
N VAL A 22 -3.04 10.20 12.66
CA VAL A 22 -3.16 8.77 12.32
C VAL A 22 -2.04 8.39 11.37
N LYS A 23 -1.24 7.40 11.75
CA LYS A 23 -0.22 6.80 10.89
C LYS A 23 -0.71 5.43 10.44
N MET A 24 -0.94 5.28 9.14
CA MET A 24 -1.45 4.03 8.54
C MET A 24 -0.40 3.47 7.59
N TYR A 25 -0.13 2.18 7.71
CA TYR A 25 0.60 1.42 6.70
C TYR A 25 -0.27 0.30 6.17
N VAL A 26 -0.38 0.23 4.85
CA VAL A 26 -1.10 -0.82 4.15
C VAL A 26 -0.19 -1.42 3.09
N CYS A 27 0.04 -2.73 3.18
CA CYS A 27 0.85 -3.43 2.20
C CYS A 27 0.24 -3.29 0.79
N GLY A 28 1.05 -2.83 -0.15
CA GLY A 28 0.66 -2.66 -1.55
C GLY A 28 0.89 -3.92 -2.38
N PRO A 29 0.59 -3.86 -3.68
CA PRO A 29 0.71 -5.00 -4.57
C PRO A 29 2.15 -5.28 -5.00
N THR A 30 2.41 -6.53 -5.41
CA THR A 30 3.57 -6.89 -6.20
C THR A 30 3.33 -6.47 -7.66
N VAL A 31 4.25 -5.68 -8.21
CA VAL A 31 4.04 -4.98 -9.50
C VAL A 31 4.63 -5.75 -10.68
N TYR A 32 4.09 -6.93 -10.94
CA TYR A 32 4.50 -7.79 -12.07
C TYR A 32 3.44 -7.88 -13.19
N ASN A 33 2.22 -7.40 -12.94
CA ASN A 33 1.11 -7.44 -13.88
C ASN A 33 0.06 -6.38 -13.51
N PHE A 34 -0.96 -6.20 -14.35
CA PHE A 34 -2.14 -5.40 -14.00
C PHE A 34 -2.75 -5.88 -12.68
N ILE A 35 -3.31 -4.94 -11.93
CA ILE A 35 -4.02 -5.29 -10.69
C ILE A 35 -5.32 -6.04 -11.03
N HIS A 36 -5.67 -6.96 -10.14
CA HIS A 36 -6.93 -7.68 -10.16
C HIS A 36 -7.91 -7.05 -9.16
N ILE A 37 -9.21 -7.29 -9.33
CA ILE A 37 -10.25 -6.79 -8.39
C ILE A 37 -9.93 -7.16 -6.93
N GLY A 38 -9.28 -8.29 -6.70
CA GLY A 38 -8.81 -8.71 -5.37
C GLY A 38 -7.76 -7.77 -4.78
N ASN A 39 -6.91 -7.15 -5.61
CA ASN A 39 -5.95 -6.12 -5.17
C ASN A 39 -6.64 -4.76 -4.97
N ALA A 40 -7.62 -4.45 -5.80
CA ALA A 40 -8.38 -3.20 -5.71
C ALA A 40 -9.21 -3.12 -4.41
N ARG A 41 -9.75 -4.23 -3.95
CA ARG A 41 -10.59 -4.29 -2.75
C ARG A 41 -9.93 -3.69 -1.51
N PRO A 42 -8.75 -4.12 -1.04
CA PRO A 42 -8.10 -3.50 0.09
C PRO A 42 -7.75 -2.02 -0.17
N MET A 43 -7.38 -1.65 -1.40
CA MET A 43 -7.08 -0.26 -1.74
C MET A 43 -8.30 0.65 -1.50
N ILE A 44 -9.48 0.25 -1.99
CA ILE A 44 -10.74 1.00 -1.79
C ILE A 44 -11.15 1.02 -0.32
N VAL A 45 -11.05 -0.11 0.38
CA VAL A 45 -11.41 -0.20 1.81
C VAL A 45 -10.55 0.74 2.65
N PHE A 46 -9.25 0.73 2.45
CA PHE A 46 -8.35 1.56 3.26
C PHE A 46 -8.35 3.02 2.84
N ASP A 47 -8.65 3.35 1.58
CA ASP A 47 -8.96 4.72 1.16
C ASP A 47 -10.22 5.24 1.89
N THR A 48 -11.26 4.43 1.98
CA THR A 48 -12.46 4.77 2.75
C THR A 48 -12.16 5.00 4.23
N VAL A 49 -11.34 4.13 4.84
CA VAL A 49 -10.91 4.29 6.24
C VAL A 49 -10.10 5.57 6.42
N ARG A 50 -9.17 5.88 5.51
CA ARG A 50 -8.41 7.12 5.49
C ARG A 50 -9.32 8.33 5.46
N ARG A 51 -10.22 8.42 4.48
CA ARG A 51 -11.19 9.53 4.33
C ARG A 51 -12.08 9.67 5.57
N TYR A 52 -12.44 8.57 6.20
CA TYR A 52 -13.22 8.62 7.45
C TYR A 52 -12.42 9.24 8.60
N PHE A 53 -11.15 8.91 8.76
CA PHE A 53 -10.28 9.55 9.75
C PHE A 53 -10.12 11.04 9.46
N GLU A 54 -9.89 11.43 8.21
CA GLU A 54 -9.81 12.83 7.79
C GLU A 54 -11.13 13.58 8.07
N TYR A 55 -12.26 12.96 7.76
CA TYR A 55 -13.58 13.50 8.11
C TYR A 55 -13.76 13.70 9.61
N LYS A 56 -13.17 12.85 10.44
CA LYS A 56 -13.16 12.97 11.91
C LYS A 56 -12.18 14.02 12.43
N GLY A 57 -11.44 14.70 11.54
CA GLY A 57 -10.50 15.76 11.88
C GLY A 57 -9.08 15.31 12.21
N TYR A 58 -8.72 14.06 11.90
CA TYR A 58 -7.35 13.59 12.05
C TYR A 58 -6.48 13.99 10.85
N ASP A 59 -5.23 14.31 11.13
CA ASP A 59 -4.16 14.38 10.13
C ASP A 59 -3.66 12.95 9.83
N VAL A 60 -3.86 12.48 8.60
CA VAL A 60 -3.60 11.08 8.23
C VAL A 60 -2.36 10.97 7.37
N ASN A 61 -1.34 10.31 7.88
CA ASN A 61 -0.19 9.87 7.12
C ASN A 61 -0.44 8.42 6.63
N TYR A 62 -0.81 8.27 5.36
CA TYR A 62 -1.10 7.00 4.74
C TYR A 62 0.05 6.54 3.85
N VAL A 63 0.66 5.42 4.20
CA VAL A 63 1.80 4.83 3.49
C VAL A 63 1.38 3.49 2.92
N SER A 64 1.62 3.29 1.62
CA SER A 64 1.43 2.01 0.94
C SER A 64 2.62 1.76 0.01
N ASN A 65 3.31 0.64 0.19
CA ASN A 65 4.47 0.31 -0.61
C ASN A 65 4.08 -0.28 -1.98
N PHE A 66 5.05 -0.31 -2.90
CA PHE A 66 5.04 -1.23 -4.03
C PHE A 66 6.13 -2.27 -3.83
N THR A 67 5.78 -3.55 -4.01
CA THR A 67 6.77 -4.63 -4.02
C THR A 67 7.30 -4.77 -5.44
N ASP A 68 8.45 -4.16 -5.68
CA ASP A 68 9.11 -4.05 -6.98
C ASP A 68 10.25 -5.08 -7.16
N VAL A 69 10.38 -6.00 -6.21
CA VAL A 69 11.29 -7.15 -6.24
C VAL A 69 10.55 -8.42 -5.81
N ASP A 70 10.46 -9.40 -6.70
CA ASP A 70 9.77 -10.68 -6.46
C ASP A 70 10.12 -11.64 -7.60
N ASP A 71 10.10 -12.95 -7.35
CA ASP A 71 10.35 -13.97 -8.38
C ASP A 71 9.40 -13.85 -9.57
N LYS A 72 8.16 -13.39 -9.36
CA LYS A 72 7.18 -13.16 -10.42
C LYS A 72 7.61 -12.03 -11.37
N ILE A 73 8.24 -10.98 -10.84
CA ILE A 73 8.77 -9.87 -11.62
C ILE A 73 9.94 -10.36 -12.47
N ILE A 74 10.86 -11.12 -11.87
CA ILE A 74 12.02 -11.71 -12.55
C ILE A 74 11.57 -12.63 -13.68
N LYS A 75 10.64 -13.53 -13.40
CA LYS A 75 10.07 -14.44 -14.40
C LYS A 75 9.45 -13.68 -15.58
N LYS A 76 8.65 -12.66 -15.29
CA LYS A 76 8.00 -11.82 -16.30
C LYS A 76 9.03 -11.08 -17.15
N ALA A 77 10.09 -10.56 -16.53
CA ALA A 77 11.19 -9.88 -17.21
C ALA A 77 11.91 -10.82 -18.20
N ILE A 78 12.19 -12.06 -17.78
CA ILE A 78 12.80 -13.08 -18.65
C ILE A 78 11.88 -13.44 -19.81
N GLU A 79 10.57 -13.63 -19.56
CA GLU A 79 9.57 -13.94 -20.60
C GLU A 79 9.47 -12.82 -21.65
N GLU A 80 9.57 -11.57 -21.25
CA GLU A 80 9.47 -10.39 -22.15
C GLU A 80 10.83 -9.93 -22.71
N GLY A 81 11.96 -10.48 -22.24
CA GLY A 81 13.30 -10.09 -22.68
C GLY A 81 13.70 -8.67 -22.25
N VAL A 82 13.22 -8.22 -21.09
CA VAL A 82 13.51 -6.91 -20.52
C VAL A 82 14.05 -7.07 -19.09
N ASP A 83 14.54 -5.98 -18.48
CA ASP A 83 14.95 -6.02 -17.09
C ASP A 83 13.76 -5.95 -16.10
N ALA A 84 14.00 -6.38 -14.86
CA ALA A 84 12.98 -6.40 -13.81
C ALA A 84 12.48 -4.99 -13.44
N GLU A 85 13.37 -4.00 -13.52
CA GLU A 85 13.03 -2.61 -13.23
C GLU A 85 12.02 -2.04 -14.25
N THR A 86 12.21 -2.39 -15.52
CA THR A 86 11.27 -2.02 -16.61
C THR A 86 9.87 -2.58 -16.34
N ILE A 87 9.77 -3.85 -15.93
CA ILE A 87 8.50 -4.48 -15.54
C ILE A 87 7.87 -3.72 -14.37
N SER A 88 8.61 -3.53 -13.30
CA SER A 88 8.12 -2.86 -12.08
C SER A 88 7.62 -1.45 -12.38
N LYS A 89 8.39 -0.63 -13.07
CA LYS A 89 8.01 0.74 -13.44
C LYS A 89 6.74 0.78 -14.29
N ARG A 90 6.62 -0.11 -15.28
CA ARG A 90 5.43 -0.22 -16.10
C ARG A 90 4.17 -0.48 -15.28
N TYR A 91 4.20 -1.51 -14.45
CA TYR A 91 3.01 -1.91 -13.69
C TYR A 91 2.72 -1.04 -12.47
N ILE A 92 3.70 -0.31 -11.93
CA ILE A 92 3.44 0.79 -10.99
C ILE A 92 2.63 1.90 -11.66
N ALA A 93 3.00 2.30 -12.88
CA ALA A 93 2.28 3.33 -13.62
C ALA A 93 0.83 2.90 -13.92
N GLU A 94 0.63 1.66 -14.39
CA GLU A 94 -0.71 1.11 -14.64
C GLU A 94 -1.53 0.99 -13.35
N CYS A 95 -0.93 0.53 -12.26
CA CYS A 95 -1.60 0.47 -10.96
C CYS A 95 -2.07 1.85 -10.49
N LYS A 96 -1.24 2.87 -10.60
CA LYS A 96 -1.61 4.25 -10.25
C LYS A 96 -2.77 4.78 -11.10
N LYS A 97 -2.76 4.49 -12.40
CA LYS A 97 -3.84 4.83 -13.31
C LYS A 97 -5.16 4.15 -12.93
N ASP A 98 -5.11 2.86 -12.60
CA ASP A 98 -6.29 2.13 -12.14
C ASP A 98 -6.81 2.66 -10.80
N MET A 99 -5.92 3.00 -9.86
CA MET A 99 -6.29 3.63 -8.58
C MET A 99 -6.98 4.98 -8.80
N GLU A 100 -6.46 5.82 -9.69
CA GLU A 100 -7.08 7.09 -10.08
C GLU A 100 -8.48 6.87 -10.67
N GLY A 101 -8.61 5.90 -11.58
CA GLY A 101 -9.91 5.51 -12.17
C GLY A 101 -10.94 5.02 -11.15
N MET A 102 -10.49 4.46 -10.03
CA MET A 102 -11.33 4.05 -8.89
C MET A 102 -11.55 5.16 -7.86
N ASN A 103 -11.11 6.38 -8.13
CA ASN A 103 -11.19 7.54 -7.21
C ASN A 103 -10.50 7.30 -5.86
N ILE A 104 -9.42 6.52 -5.86
CA ILE A 104 -8.56 6.31 -4.68
C ILE A 104 -7.58 7.47 -4.57
N GLU A 105 -7.49 8.10 -3.41
CA GLU A 105 -6.52 9.17 -3.18
C GLU A 105 -5.08 8.62 -3.18
N PRO A 106 -4.14 9.35 -3.80
CA PRO A 106 -2.73 8.99 -3.72
C PRO A 106 -2.27 8.85 -2.27
N ALA A 107 -1.48 7.84 -1.97
CA ALA A 107 -0.88 7.69 -0.65
C ALA A 107 0.04 8.89 -0.33
N THR A 108 0.23 9.18 0.95
CA THR A 108 1.20 10.20 1.40
C THR A 108 2.62 9.82 0.94
N LYS A 109 2.94 8.52 1.00
CA LYS A 109 4.20 7.95 0.48
C LYS A 109 3.94 6.56 -0.08
N ASN A 110 4.57 6.26 -1.23
CA ASN A 110 4.65 4.94 -1.84
C ASN A 110 6.11 4.47 -1.90
N PRO A 111 6.68 3.94 -0.80
CA PRO A 111 8.05 3.42 -0.82
C PRO A 111 8.14 2.19 -1.73
N LEU A 112 9.29 2.04 -2.39
CA LEU A 112 9.64 0.83 -3.13
C LEU A 112 10.38 -0.15 -2.20
N ALA A 113 10.08 -1.44 -2.31
CA ALA A 113 10.72 -2.45 -1.48
C ALA A 113 12.25 -2.46 -1.67
N THR A 114 12.74 -2.24 -2.90
CA THR A 114 14.17 -2.16 -3.22
C THR A 114 14.87 -0.97 -2.58
N GLU A 115 14.20 0.16 -2.43
CA GLU A 115 14.76 1.39 -1.85
C GLU A 115 14.80 1.36 -0.32
N GLU A 116 13.90 0.59 0.30
CA GLU A 116 13.73 0.54 1.76
C GLU A 116 14.27 -0.76 2.40
N THR A 117 15.13 -1.50 1.71
CA THR A 117 15.67 -2.80 2.18
C THR A 117 16.34 -2.71 3.54
N VAL A 118 17.03 -1.61 3.84
CA VAL A 118 17.68 -1.38 5.15
C VAL A 118 16.65 -1.21 6.24
N SER A 119 15.56 -0.48 5.99
CA SER A 119 14.45 -0.30 6.94
C SER A 119 13.76 -1.63 7.24
N TYR A 120 13.53 -2.48 6.23
CA TYR A 120 12.94 -3.81 6.42
C TYR A 120 13.80 -4.74 7.27
N THR A 121 15.13 -4.66 7.17
CA THR A 121 16.04 -5.47 7.98
C THR A 121 16.10 -5.03 9.45
N HIS A 122 15.81 -3.77 9.75
CA HIS A 122 15.78 -3.24 11.12
C HIS A 122 14.45 -3.48 11.86
N LEU A 123 13.41 -3.93 11.16
CA LEU A 123 12.10 -4.23 11.73
C LEU A 123 11.94 -5.68 12.23
N ARG A 124 13.01 -6.47 12.21
CA ARG A 124 13.04 -7.85 12.73
C ARG A 124 13.53 -7.93 14.16
#